data_a94860a8ad3bd1281bc0a6b7071db546
#
_entry.id   a94860a8ad3bd1281bc0a6b7071db546
#
_cell.length_a   1.000
_cell.length_b   1.000
_cell.length_c   1.000
_cell.angle_alpha   90.00
_cell.angle_beta   90.00
_cell.angle_gamma   90.00
#
_symmetry.space_group_name_H-M   'P 1'
#
loop_
_entity.id
_entity.type
_entity.pdbx_description
1 polymer ?
#
loop_
_entity_poly.entity_id
_entity_poly.type
_entity_poly.pdbx_seq_one_letter_code
_entity_poly.pdbx_strand_id
1 'polypeptide(L)'
;MEAGKIDRRRRYTLSVIREAFFALLAEVGFAKMTVADICRRADINRGTFYLHYEDKFALLDALIDEALAAVPPLEGTEAGALCQRPPANDDYYLLYSDDDAYARVAQRVVERGAEQMVPSIMEETGLSREDAYLLFVHNVQGNLAVN
;
A
#
# COMPACT_ATOMS: atom_id res chain seq x y z
N MET A 1 25.70 -15.74 -15.00
CA MET A 1 26.01 -15.80 -13.54
C MET A 1 25.95 -14.42 -12.84
N GLU A 2 26.22 -13.30 -13.51
CA GLU A 2 26.14 -11.96 -12.90
C GLU A 2 24.69 -11.48 -12.64
N ALA A 3 23.75 -11.73 -13.54
CA ALA A 3 22.35 -11.30 -13.38
C ALA A 3 21.69 -11.83 -12.09
N GLY A 4 21.92 -13.08 -11.73
CA GLY A 4 21.35 -13.67 -10.51
C GLY A 4 21.97 -13.10 -9.22
N LYS A 5 23.21 -12.63 -9.25
CA LYS A 5 23.90 -12.02 -8.10
C LYS A 5 23.40 -10.58 -7.86
N ILE A 6 23.15 -9.83 -8.95
CA ILE A 6 22.59 -8.47 -8.92
C ILE A 6 21.16 -8.52 -8.37
N ASP A 7 20.33 -9.46 -8.84
CA ASP A 7 18.96 -9.64 -8.39
C ASP A 7 18.87 -10.02 -6.91
N ARG A 8 19.75 -10.90 -6.43
CA ARG A 8 19.82 -11.28 -5.02
C ARG A 8 20.25 -10.11 -4.11
N ARG A 9 21.20 -9.28 -4.55
CA ARG A 9 21.62 -8.10 -3.78
C ARG A 9 20.53 -7.05 -3.73
N ARG A 10 19.85 -6.84 -4.86
CA ARG A 10 18.70 -5.92 -4.93
C ARG A 10 17.59 -6.36 -3.98
N ARG A 11 17.19 -7.63 -4.01
CA ARG A 11 16.16 -8.18 -3.11
C ARG A 11 16.52 -8.01 -1.65
N TYR A 12 17.77 -8.29 -1.29
CA TYR A 12 18.25 -8.07 0.07
C TYR A 12 18.15 -6.59 0.48
N THR A 13 18.58 -5.67 -0.38
CA THR A 13 18.48 -4.22 -0.11
C THR A 13 17.02 -3.80 0.11
N LEU A 14 16.09 -4.27 -0.73
CA LEU A 14 14.68 -3.96 -0.60
C LEU A 14 14.09 -4.54 0.71
N SER A 15 14.48 -5.76 1.13
CA SER A 15 13.99 -6.33 2.39
C SER A 15 14.46 -5.55 3.61
N VAL A 16 15.73 -5.13 3.69
CA VAL A 16 16.21 -4.35 4.84
C VAL A 16 15.61 -2.94 4.90
N ILE A 17 15.33 -2.32 3.74
CA ILE A 17 14.61 -1.04 3.68
C ILE A 17 13.17 -1.21 4.20
N ARG A 18 12.47 -2.26 3.77
CA ARG A 18 11.12 -2.59 4.23
C ARG A 18 11.08 -2.83 5.74
N GLU A 19 11.95 -3.68 6.25
CA GLU A 19 12.05 -3.98 7.69
C GLU A 19 12.31 -2.71 8.51
N ALA A 20 13.24 -1.86 8.04
CA ALA A 20 13.53 -0.57 8.67
C ALA A 20 12.32 0.37 8.66
N PHE A 21 11.57 0.40 7.57
CA PHE A 21 10.37 1.23 7.43
C PHE A 21 9.30 0.82 8.45
N PHE A 22 8.90 -0.45 8.51
CA PHE A 22 7.86 -0.91 9.43
C PHE A 22 8.28 -0.78 10.89
N ALA A 23 9.54 -1.02 11.21
CA ALA A 23 10.05 -0.80 12.56
C ALA A 23 9.97 0.69 12.98
N LEU A 24 10.32 1.61 12.08
CA LEU A 24 10.20 3.06 12.35
C LEU A 24 8.74 3.51 12.37
N LEU A 25 7.88 2.94 11.52
CA LEU A 25 6.45 3.23 11.53
C LEU A 25 5.85 2.91 12.91
N ALA A 26 6.20 1.76 13.48
CA ALA A 26 5.75 1.36 14.82
C ALA A 26 6.34 2.24 15.95
N GLU A 27 7.57 2.74 15.80
CA GLU A 27 8.26 3.47 16.87
C GLU A 27 7.93 4.98 16.88
N VAL A 28 7.89 5.61 15.71
CA VAL A 28 7.81 7.09 15.62
C VAL A 28 6.66 7.58 14.74
N GLY A 29 6.01 6.70 13.99
CA GLY A 29 4.96 7.03 13.03
C GLY A 29 5.50 7.60 11.71
N PHE A 30 4.65 7.58 10.67
CA PHE A 30 5.05 7.99 9.33
C PHE A 30 5.42 9.48 9.23
N ALA A 31 4.68 10.36 9.92
CA ALA A 31 4.93 11.80 9.86
C ALA A 31 6.35 12.16 10.27
N LYS A 32 6.84 11.58 11.36
CA LYS A 32 8.16 11.90 11.96
C LYS A 32 9.32 11.12 11.31
N MET A 33 9.03 10.04 10.59
CA MET A 33 10.03 9.23 9.90
C MET A 33 10.72 10.01 8.80
N THR A 34 12.05 9.88 8.68
CA THR A 34 12.84 10.46 7.59
C THR A 34 13.59 9.38 6.81
N VAL A 35 13.96 9.69 5.55
CA VAL A 35 14.84 8.82 4.74
C VAL A 35 16.17 8.56 5.46
N ALA A 36 16.67 9.53 6.22
CA ALA A 36 17.90 9.37 7.00
C ALA A 36 17.75 8.31 8.09
N ASP A 37 16.60 8.26 8.75
CA ASP A 37 16.31 7.28 9.79
C ASP A 37 16.19 5.88 9.20
N ILE A 38 15.48 5.76 8.06
CA ILE A 38 15.37 4.49 7.31
C ILE A 38 16.76 3.98 6.92
N CYS A 39 17.60 4.83 6.32
CA CYS A 39 18.95 4.44 5.88
C CYS A 39 19.83 4.01 7.06
N ARG A 40 19.77 4.74 8.18
CA ARG A 40 20.51 4.41 9.39
C ARG A 40 20.09 3.05 9.96
N ARG A 41 18.79 2.79 10.01
CA ARG A 41 18.26 1.53 10.55
C ARG A 41 18.51 0.34 9.62
N ALA A 42 18.43 0.56 8.31
CA ALA A 42 18.71 -0.47 7.30
C ALA A 42 20.21 -0.71 7.05
N ASP A 43 21.08 0.04 7.71
CA ASP A 43 22.54 0.03 7.51
C ASP A 43 22.94 0.20 6.03
N ILE A 44 22.32 1.19 5.35
CA ILE A 44 22.61 1.54 3.96
C ILE A 44 22.94 3.03 3.85
N ASN A 45 23.68 3.41 2.78
CA ASN A 45 23.85 4.82 2.46
C ASN A 45 22.62 5.38 1.72
N ARG A 46 22.45 6.72 1.76
CA ARG A 46 21.33 7.39 1.09
C ARG A 46 21.30 7.17 -0.42
N GLY A 47 22.48 7.09 -1.06
CA GLY A 47 22.59 6.80 -2.49
C GLY A 47 21.96 5.44 -2.85
N THR A 48 22.15 4.42 -1.99
CA THR A 48 21.50 3.11 -2.16
C THR A 48 19.98 3.21 -2.04
N PHE A 49 19.46 4.01 -1.10
CA PHE A 49 18.01 4.24 -0.98
C PHE A 49 17.46 4.90 -2.25
N TYR A 50 18.09 5.98 -2.72
CA TYR A 50 17.64 6.74 -3.89
C TYR A 50 17.79 6.00 -5.23
N LEU A 51 18.50 4.86 -5.29
CA LEU A 51 18.46 3.95 -6.44
C LEU A 51 17.13 3.20 -6.56
N HIS A 52 16.34 3.14 -5.48
CA HIS A 52 15.09 2.38 -5.42
C HIS A 52 13.85 3.24 -5.24
N TYR A 53 13.95 4.31 -4.45
CA TYR A 53 12.84 5.17 -4.08
C TYR A 53 13.25 6.64 -4.11
N GLU A 54 12.40 7.48 -4.68
CA GLU A 54 12.63 8.93 -4.75
C GLU A 54 12.59 9.58 -3.36
N ASP A 55 11.66 9.13 -2.52
CA ASP A 55 11.47 9.60 -1.14
C ASP A 55 10.76 8.55 -0.27
N LYS A 56 10.41 8.92 0.97
CA LYS A 56 9.67 8.04 1.88
C LYS A 56 8.23 7.78 1.43
N PHE A 57 7.64 8.68 0.64
CA PHE A 57 6.29 8.53 0.12
C PHE A 57 6.25 7.53 -1.02
N ALA A 58 7.25 7.55 -1.93
CA ALA A 58 7.42 6.55 -2.97
C ALA A 58 7.65 5.15 -2.38
N LEU A 59 8.39 5.04 -1.27
CA LEU A 59 8.53 3.78 -0.53
C LEU A 59 7.19 3.33 0.06
N LEU A 60 6.45 4.22 0.71
CA LEU A 60 5.13 3.90 1.27
C LEU A 60 4.17 3.41 0.17
N ASP A 61 4.12 4.12 -0.97
CA ASP A 61 3.27 3.74 -2.10
C ASP A 61 3.61 2.34 -2.62
N ALA A 62 4.90 2.01 -2.74
CA ALA A 62 5.35 0.69 -3.16
C ALA A 62 4.94 -0.42 -2.17
N LEU A 63 5.01 -0.15 -0.87
CA LEU A 63 4.58 -1.09 0.18
C LEU A 63 3.06 -1.28 0.19
N ILE A 64 2.29 -0.22 -0.04
CA ILE A 64 0.83 -0.31 -0.20
C ILE A 64 0.48 -1.13 -1.44
N ASP A 65 1.12 -0.87 -2.58
CA ASP A 65 0.89 -1.63 -3.81
C ASP A 65 1.25 -3.11 -3.65
N GLU A 66 2.31 -3.43 -2.90
CA GLU A 66 2.68 -4.81 -2.56
C GLU A 66 1.60 -5.47 -1.69
N ALA A 67 1.11 -4.78 -0.66
CA ALA A 67 0.03 -5.27 0.19
C ALA A 67 -1.26 -5.53 -0.60
N LEU A 68 -1.65 -4.59 -1.47
CA LEU A 68 -2.84 -4.73 -2.30
C LEU A 68 -2.70 -5.83 -3.37
N ALA A 69 -1.48 -6.07 -3.87
CA ALA A 69 -1.22 -7.15 -4.81
C ALA A 69 -1.33 -8.55 -4.18
N ALA A 70 -1.12 -8.65 -2.87
CA ALA A 70 -1.28 -9.89 -2.11
C ALA A 70 -2.77 -10.24 -1.84
N VAL A 71 -3.68 -9.26 -2.00
CA VAL A 71 -5.13 -9.49 -1.90
C VAL A 71 -5.61 -10.17 -3.19
N PRO A 72 -6.31 -11.32 -3.11
CA PRO A 72 -6.85 -11.97 -4.30
C PRO A 72 -7.78 -11.05 -5.09
N PRO A 73 -7.89 -11.22 -6.42
CA PRO A 73 -8.90 -10.50 -7.19
C PRO A 73 -10.29 -10.74 -6.60
N LEU A 74 -11.07 -9.67 -6.50
CA LEU A 74 -12.44 -9.75 -5.98
C LEU A 74 -13.31 -10.48 -7.01
N GLU A 75 -13.77 -11.67 -6.68
CA GLU A 75 -14.81 -12.36 -7.43
C GLU A 75 -16.17 -12.02 -6.79
N GLY A 76 -17.02 -11.31 -7.54
CA GLY A 76 -18.38 -10.98 -7.11
C GLY A 76 -18.49 -9.76 -6.19
N THR A 77 -19.66 -9.60 -5.57
CA THR A 77 -20.08 -8.47 -4.70
C THR A 77 -19.27 -8.26 -3.41
N GLU A 78 -18.14 -8.93 -3.26
CA GLU A 78 -17.26 -8.80 -2.09
C GLU A 78 -16.33 -7.58 -2.16
N ALA A 79 -16.85 -6.43 -2.58
CA ALA A 79 -16.14 -5.15 -2.47
C ALA A 79 -15.62 -4.85 -1.04
N GLY A 80 -16.20 -5.52 -0.05
CA GLY A 80 -15.75 -5.47 1.34
C GLY A 80 -14.38 -6.09 1.60
N ALA A 81 -13.88 -6.99 0.74
CA ALA A 81 -12.60 -7.64 0.98
C ALA A 81 -11.40 -6.69 0.83
N LEU A 82 -11.47 -5.67 -0.04
CA LEU A 82 -10.44 -4.62 -0.16
C LEU A 82 -10.36 -3.73 1.07
N CYS A 83 -11.43 -3.66 1.85
CA CYS A 83 -11.53 -2.81 3.04
C CYS A 83 -11.31 -3.61 4.32
N GLN A 84 -11.05 -4.92 4.24
CA GLN A 84 -10.75 -5.72 5.42
C GLN A 84 -9.35 -5.38 5.92
N ARG A 85 -9.31 -4.96 7.18
CA ARG A 85 -8.06 -4.68 7.88
C ARG A 85 -7.23 -5.97 7.97
N PRO A 86 -5.92 -5.94 7.62
CA PRO A 86 -5.07 -7.11 7.76
C PRO A 86 -5.00 -7.56 9.23
N PRO A 87 -4.65 -8.83 9.49
CA PRO A 87 -4.46 -9.33 10.85
C PRO A 87 -3.49 -8.47 11.66
N ALA A 88 -3.75 -8.28 12.96
CA ALA A 88 -2.95 -7.42 13.84
C ALA A 88 -1.47 -7.82 13.98
N ASN A 89 -1.11 -9.03 13.55
CA ASN A 89 0.27 -9.55 13.54
C ASN A 89 0.97 -9.40 12.18
N ASP A 90 0.35 -8.72 11.22
CA ASP A 90 0.93 -8.43 9.92
C ASP A 90 1.59 -7.04 9.94
N ASP A 91 2.78 -6.90 9.35
CA ASP A 91 3.46 -5.61 9.18
C ASP A 91 2.55 -4.57 8.52
N TYR A 92 1.74 -5.00 7.55
CA TYR A 92 0.79 -4.13 6.85
C TYR A 92 -0.32 -3.58 7.74
N TYR A 93 -0.63 -4.22 8.89
CA TYR A 93 -1.55 -3.67 9.88
C TYR A 93 -1.13 -2.28 10.36
N LEU A 94 0.18 -2.02 10.44
CA LEU A 94 0.73 -0.74 10.86
C LEU A 94 0.36 0.39 9.89
N LEU A 95 0.21 0.10 8.58
CA LEU A 95 -0.23 1.08 7.58
C LEU A 95 -1.67 1.55 7.83
N TYR A 96 -2.52 0.70 8.40
CA TYR A 96 -3.91 1.03 8.74
C TYR A 96 -4.04 1.69 10.13
N SER A 97 -3.00 1.59 10.95
CA SER A 97 -3.01 2.09 12.33
C SER A 97 -2.33 3.45 12.48
N ASP A 98 -1.59 3.89 11.47
CA ASP A 98 -0.94 5.21 11.42
C ASP A 98 -1.79 6.16 10.57
N ASP A 99 -2.26 7.27 11.16
CA ASP A 99 -3.21 8.19 10.51
C ASP A 99 -2.67 8.79 9.20
N ASP A 100 -1.38 9.10 9.14
CA ASP A 100 -0.74 9.70 7.95
C ASP A 100 -0.53 8.66 6.84
N ALA A 101 -0.17 7.43 7.19
CA ALA A 101 -0.07 6.32 6.24
C ALA A 101 -1.45 5.89 5.75
N TYR A 102 -2.44 5.83 6.66
CA TYR A 102 -3.81 5.40 6.35
C TYR A 102 -4.49 6.23 5.27
N ALA A 103 -4.33 7.55 5.29
CA ALA A 103 -4.89 8.41 4.25
C ALA A 103 -4.42 8.01 2.84
N ARG A 104 -3.16 7.61 2.71
CA ARG A 104 -2.58 7.12 1.45
C ARG A 104 -3.06 5.72 1.09
N VAL A 105 -3.19 4.84 2.08
CA VAL A 105 -3.79 3.50 1.89
C VAL A 105 -5.20 3.63 1.34
N ALA A 106 -6.05 4.46 1.97
CA ALA A 106 -7.43 4.69 1.54
C ALA A 106 -7.51 5.21 0.10
N GLN A 107 -6.67 6.17 -0.26
CA GLN A 107 -6.59 6.68 -1.63
C GLN A 107 -6.22 5.56 -2.63
N ARG A 108 -5.18 4.77 -2.34
CA ARG A 108 -4.74 3.68 -3.22
C ARG A 108 -5.78 2.56 -3.36
N VAL A 109 -6.47 2.22 -2.26
CA VAL A 109 -7.58 1.25 -2.29
C VAL A 109 -8.68 1.72 -3.24
N VAL A 110 -9.05 3.01 -3.17
CA VAL A 110 -10.06 3.59 -4.06
C VAL A 110 -9.59 3.55 -5.52
N GLU A 111 -8.38 4.03 -5.81
CA GLU A 111 -7.83 4.05 -7.17
C GLU A 111 -7.80 2.66 -7.80
N ARG A 112 -7.21 1.68 -7.10
CA ARG A 112 -7.07 0.32 -7.60
C ARG A 112 -8.40 -0.43 -7.65
N GLY A 113 -9.25 -0.26 -6.64
CA GLY A 113 -10.57 -0.87 -6.61
C GLY A 113 -11.48 -0.33 -7.70
N ALA A 114 -11.40 0.97 -8.00
CA ALA A 114 -12.18 1.55 -9.08
C ALA A 114 -11.85 0.97 -10.45
N GLU A 115 -10.56 0.71 -10.74
CA GLU A 115 -10.15 0.08 -12.01
C GLU A 115 -10.78 -1.29 -12.22
N GLN A 116 -10.97 -2.05 -11.14
CA GLN A 116 -11.51 -3.41 -11.18
C GLN A 116 -13.03 -3.45 -11.09
N MET A 117 -13.61 -2.64 -10.20
CA MET A 117 -15.02 -2.74 -9.82
C MET A 117 -15.96 -1.85 -10.67
N VAL A 118 -15.50 -0.70 -11.12
CA VAL A 118 -16.36 0.20 -11.92
C VAL A 118 -16.89 -0.45 -13.19
N PRO A 119 -16.10 -1.21 -13.98
CA PRO A 119 -16.62 -1.91 -15.16
C PRO A 119 -17.72 -2.94 -14.81
N SER A 120 -17.54 -3.71 -13.72
CA SER A 120 -18.54 -4.69 -13.27
C SER A 120 -19.83 -4.00 -12.81
N ILE A 121 -19.72 -2.91 -12.07
CA ILE A 121 -20.89 -2.12 -11.64
C ILE A 121 -21.67 -1.59 -12.85
N MET A 122 -20.96 -1.09 -13.86
CA MET A 122 -21.60 -0.61 -15.10
C MET A 122 -22.36 -1.73 -15.82
N GLU A 123 -21.78 -2.94 -15.89
CA GLU A 123 -22.38 -4.10 -16.53
C GLU A 123 -23.63 -4.56 -15.77
N GLU A 124 -23.59 -4.63 -14.47
CA GLU A 124 -24.70 -5.09 -13.62
C GLU A 124 -25.83 -4.09 -13.49
N THR A 125 -25.52 -2.79 -13.44
CA THR A 125 -26.51 -1.74 -13.12
C THR A 125 -26.95 -0.90 -14.32
N GLY A 126 -26.18 -0.91 -15.42
CA GLY A 126 -26.39 -0.04 -16.56
C GLY A 126 -26.07 1.45 -16.30
N LEU A 127 -25.42 1.76 -15.17
CA LEU A 127 -25.02 3.12 -14.81
C LEU A 127 -23.92 3.66 -15.75
N SER A 128 -23.83 4.99 -15.85
CA SER A 128 -22.69 5.64 -16.48
C SER A 128 -21.40 5.34 -15.69
N ARG A 129 -20.23 5.49 -16.35
CA ARG A 129 -18.93 5.31 -15.66
C ARG A 129 -18.79 6.25 -14.45
N GLU A 130 -19.25 7.47 -14.56
CA GLU A 130 -19.23 8.48 -13.52
C GLU A 130 -20.09 8.08 -12.32
N ASP A 131 -21.33 7.67 -12.56
CA ASP A 131 -22.25 7.22 -11.51
C ASP A 131 -21.77 5.92 -10.84
N ALA A 132 -21.26 4.96 -11.61
CA ALA A 132 -20.69 3.73 -11.12
C ALA A 132 -19.44 4.00 -10.24
N TYR A 133 -18.59 4.95 -10.64
CA TYR A 133 -17.44 5.37 -9.83
C TYR A 133 -17.88 6.04 -8.51
N LEU A 134 -18.87 6.94 -8.55
CA LEU A 134 -19.41 7.58 -7.34
C LEU A 134 -20.02 6.56 -6.38
N LEU A 135 -20.77 5.60 -6.92
CA LEU A 135 -21.35 4.51 -6.13
C LEU A 135 -20.24 3.66 -5.47
N PHE A 136 -19.19 3.31 -6.21
CA PHE A 136 -18.05 2.57 -5.70
C PHE A 136 -17.34 3.34 -4.58
N VAL A 137 -16.98 4.60 -4.79
CA VAL A 137 -16.29 5.45 -3.81
C VAL A 137 -17.12 5.59 -2.53
N HIS A 138 -18.43 5.81 -2.66
CA HIS A 138 -19.33 5.91 -1.51
C HIS A 138 -19.33 4.63 -0.66
N ASN A 139 -19.41 3.46 -1.29
CA ASN A 139 -19.37 2.18 -0.61
C ASN A 139 -18.01 1.93 0.08
N VAL A 140 -16.90 2.21 -0.59
CA VAL A 140 -15.56 2.03 -0.02
C VAL A 140 -15.34 2.96 1.17
N GLN A 141 -15.67 4.25 1.04
CA GLN A 141 -15.52 5.21 2.13
C GLN A 141 -16.43 4.89 3.33
N GLY A 142 -17.65 4.43 3.08
CA GLY A 142 -18.54 3.96 4.14
C GLY A 142 -17.95 2.80 4.92
N ASN A 143 -17.36 1.82 4.25
CA ASN A 143 -16.72 0.68 4.89
C ASN A 143 -15.42 1.07 5.64
N LEU A 144 -14.61 1.98 5.08
CA LEU A 144 -13.39 2.48 5.74
C LEU A 144 -13.69 3.31 7.00
N ALA A 145 -14.82 3.98 7.05
CA ALA A 145 -15.23 4.81 8.20
C ALA A 145 -15.75 3.98 9.41
N VAL A 146 -16.11 2.71 9.19
CA VAL A 146 -16.72 1.83 10.21
C VAL A 146 -15.70 0.87 10.83
N ASN A 147 -14.50 0.74 10.27
CA ASN A 147 -13.40 -0.11 10.75
C ASN A 147 -12.33 0.70 11.48
#